data_1d50147af6021ab370d3e00406a04174
#
_entry.id   1d50147af6021ab370d3e00406a04174
#
_cell.length_a   1.000
_cell.length_b   1.000
_cell.length_c   1.000
_cell.angle_alpha   90.00
_cell.angle_beta   90.00
_cell.angle_gamma   90.00
#
_symmetry.space_group_name_H-M   'P 1'
#
loop_
_entity.id
_entity.type
_entity.pdbx_description
1 polymer ?
#
loop_
_entity_poly.entity_id
_entity_poly.type
_entity_poly.pdbx_seq_one_letter_code
_entity_poly.pdbx_strand_id
1 'polypeptide(L)'
;MKRMSIVFATAIALALANHLSATAISPSARDQKIAQAAESLRAKLVEQRRDFHMHPELSNREERTSRIVAERLRALGLDEVRTGVGKYGVVALLKGSKPGAVVAVRADMDALPIQETIDVPYKSQTPGVKHACGHDVHTTVELGVAEVLSKMRDQISGSIKFIFQPAEEGAPQGEQGGANLMIKEGALENPKPQAIFGLHTAGFEVGQIGFHSGPAMASSDKFTITIRGKKSHGAVPQGGVDAIVVAAECITALQTIRSRRIDPLEPLVITIGTIKGGDRNNIIADEVKMEGTMRTLSEKVRSRAQELMRQTLANVTSAYDAKFELSIDDSNPVTYNDPQLVEQTLPTIRRLVGETNLVTLKPYMPAEDFSYYQQVIPGFFYFLGVGNKAKGLAPAWHTAEFDVDEESLVVGVKVMSNVLLDYLDRHSK
;
A
#
# COMPACT_ATOMS: atom_id res chain seq x y z
N MET A 1 0.28 15.02 -84.71
CA MET A 1 0.15 15.90 -83.54
C MET A 1 -1.27 15.78 -83.00
N LYS A 2 -1.48 14.93 -82.04
CA LYS A 2 -2.79 14.79 -81.34
C LYS A 2 -2.55 15.04 -79.82
N ARG A 3 -3.18 16.09 -79.30
CA ARG A 3 -3.19 16.42 -77.88
C ARG A 3 -4.19 15.49 -77.17
N MET A 4 -3.74 14.78 -76.14
CA MET A 4 -4.54 13.92 -75.31
C MET A 4 -4.74 14.65 -74.01
N SER A 5 -5.99 15.08 -73.75
CA SER A 5 -6.42 15.75 -72.51
C SER A 5 -6.69 14.68 -71.45
N ILE A 6 -5.97 14.73 -70.31
CA ILE A 6 -6.21 13.90 -69.13
C ILE A 6 -7.17 14.67 -68.22
N VAL A 7 -8.33 14.09 -68.00
CA VAL A 7 -9.33 14.57 -67.01
C VAL A 7 -8.99 13.99 -65.65
N PHE A 8 -8.62 14.82 -64.68
CA PHE A 8 -8.47 14.43 -63.32
C PHE A 8 -9.83 14.39 -62.61
N ALA A 9 -10.31 13.22 -62.26
CA ALA A 9 -11.47 13.05 -61.40
C ALA A 9 -11.02 13.09 -59.96
N THR A 10 -11.39 14.15 -59.21
CA THR A 10 -11.13 14.32 -57.79
C THR A 10 -12.23 13.58 -57.04
N ALA A 11 -11.92 12.42 -56.47
CA ALA A 11 -12.80 11.73 -55.54
C ALA A 11 -12.64 12.34 -54.14
N ILE A 12 -13.67 13.06 -53.68
CA ILE A 12 -13.75 13.53 -52.30
C ILE A 12 -14.22 12.36 -51.42
N ALA A 13 -13.30 11.77 -50.67
CA ALA A 13 -13.62 10.79 -49.64
C ALA A 13 -14.07 11.54 -48.38
N LEU A 14 -15.40 11.57 -48.10
CA LEU A 14 -15.93 11.96 -46.79
C LEU A 14 -15.56 10.89 -45.77
N ALA A 15 -14.52 11.15 -45.00
CA ALA A 15 -14.25 10.38 -43.79
C ALA A 15 -15.29 10.75 -42.72
N LEU A 16 -16.29 9.90 -42.52
CA LEU A 16 -17.16 9.94 -41.35
C LEU A 16 -16.30 9.58 -40.13
N ALA A 17 -15.83 10.57 -39.41
CA ALA A 17 -15.27 10.42 -38.07
C ALA A 17 -16.44 10.09 -37.12
N ASN A 18 -16.67 8.80 -36.87
CA ASN A 18 -17.50 8.38 -35.75
C ASN A 18 -16.80 8.78 -34.45
N HIS A 19 -17.08 9.97 -33.95
CA HIS A 19 -16.86 10.32 -32.57
C HIS A 19 -17.82 9.46 -31.73
N LEU A 20 -17.36 8.33 -31.25
CA LEU A 20 -17.96 7.67 -30.10
C LEU A 20 -17.86 8.65 -28.93
N SER A 21 -18.84 9.52 -28.80
CA SER A 21 -19.07 10.27 -27.58
C SER A 21 -19.33 9.22 -26.48
N ALA A 22 -18.36 8.99 -25.63
CA ALA A 22 -18.58 8.29 -24.38
C ALA A 22 -19.66 9.07 -23.64
N THR A 23 -20.88 8.59 -23.67
CA THR A 23 -21.98 9.17 -22.88
C THR A 23 -21.55 9.11 -21.44
N ALA A 24 -21.28 10.27 -20.85
CA ALA A 24 -21.01 10.38 -19.42
C ALA A 24 -22.21 9.78 -18.68
N ILE A 25 -21.99 8.69 -17.97
CA ILE A 25 -23.05 8.05 -17.17
C ILE A 25 -23.41 9.03 -16.07
N SER A 26 -24.61 9.59 -16.12
CA SER A 26 -25.09 10.54 -15.11
C SER A 26 -25.14 9.85 -13.73
N PRO A 27 -24.73 10.55 -12.65
CA PRO A 27 -24.81 10.02 -11.29
C PRO A 27 -26.24 9.57 -10.95
N SER A 28 -26.39 8.40 -10.37
CA SER A 28 -27.67 7.86 -9.90
C SER A 28 -28.21 8.68 -8.72
N ALA A 29 -29.49 8.51 -8.38
CA ALA A 29 -30.07 9.13 -7.17
C ALA A 29 -29.31 8.70 -5.89
N ARG A 30 -28.80 7.46 -5.84
CA ARG A 30 -27.95 6.96 -4.74
C ARG A 30 -26.60 7.68 -4.70
N ASP A 31 -25.93 7.85 -5.85
CA ASP A 31 -24.67 8.59 -5.92
C ASP A 31 -24.84 10.03 -5.40
N GLN A 32 -25.94 10.68 -5.76
CA GLN A 32 -26.26 12.03 -5.29
C GLN A 32 -26.50 12.08 -3.79
N LYS A 33 -27.25 11.11 -3.24
CA LYS A 33 -27.51 10.99 -1.79
C LYS A 33 -26.20 10.78 -1.01
N ILE A 34 -25.32 9.91 -1.49
CA ILE A 34 -24.00 9.69 -0.89
C ILE A 34 -23.14 10.94 -0.98
N ALA A 35 -23.11 11.61 -2.13
CA ALA A 35 -22.36 12.84 -2.31
C ALA A 35 -22.83 13.96 -1.37
N GLN A 36 -24.14 14.13 -1.21
CA GLN A 36 -24.72 15.10 -0.28
C GLN A 36 -24.41 14.74 1.19
N ALA A 37 -24.49 13.44 1.54
CA ALA A 37 -24.14 12.97 2.88
C ALA A 37 -22.65 13.21 3.19
N ALA A 38 -21.74 12.85 2.28
CA ALA A 38 -20.31 13.09 2.43
C ALA A 38 -20.00 14.59 2.54
N GLU A 39 -20.64 15.42 1.71
CA GLU A 39 -20.49 16.88 1.76
C GLU A 39 -20.95 17.46 3.10
N SER A 40 -22.07 16.99 3.63
CA SER A 40 -22.58 17.43 4.94
C SER A 40 -21.66 17.09 6.11
N LEU A 41 -20.75 16.12 5.92
CA LEU A 41 -19.75 15.72 6.91
C LEU A 41 -18.43 16.49 6.79
N ARG A 42 -18.22 17.31 5.76
CA ARG A 42 -16.95 18.00 5.46
C ARG A 42 -16.28 18.59 6.70
N ALA A 43 -16.95 19.46 7.43
CA ALA A 43 -16.38 20.12 8.60
C ALA A 43 -15.96 19.10 9.69
N LYS A 44 -16.77 18.08 9.90
CA LYS A 44 -16.51 17.01 10.87
C LYS A 44 -15.34 16.11 10.44
N LEU A 45 -15.20 15.83 9.14
CA LEU A 45 -14.07 15.06 8.59
C LEU A 45 -12.76 15.85 8.75
N VAL A 46 -12.77 17.15 8.43
CA VAL A 46 -11.60 18.01 8.63
C VAL A 46 -11.20 18.07 10.10
N GLU A 47 -12.16 18.29 11.02
CA GLU A 47 -11.92 18.29 12.46
C GLU A 47 -11.31 16.96 12.94
N GLN A 48 -11.88 15.83 12.49
CA GLN A 48 -11.43 14.49 12.88
C GLN A 48 -10.03 14.18 12.35
N ARG A 49 -9.73 14.52 11.08
CA ARG A 49 -8.39 14.34 10.49
C ARG A 49 -7.36 15.17 11.24
N ARG A 50 -7.67 16.44 11.53
CA ARG A 50 -6.79 17.33 12.28
C ARG A 50 -6.56 16.85 13.71
N ASP A 51 -7.57 16.30 14.35
CA ASP A 51 -7.43 15.70 15.68
C ASP A 51 -6.47 14.50 15.68
N PHE A 52 -6.57 13.59 14.72
CA PHE A 52 -5.60 12.51 14.56
C PHE A 52 -4.20 13.04 14.23
N HIS A 53 -4.10 14.03 13.34
CA HIS A 53 -2.83 14.62 12.96
C HIS A 53 -2.11 15.32 14.12
N MET A 54 -2.85 15.99 15.00
CA MET A 54 -2.31 16.63 16.19
C MET A 54 -1.84 15.62 17.26
N HIS A 55 -2.41 14.43 17.29
CA HIS A 55 -2.14 13.41 18.30
C HIS A 55 -1.70 12.09 17.65
N PRO A 56 -0.62 12.10 16.85
CA PRO A 56 -0.16 10.91 16.16
C PRO A 56 0.47 9.91 17.13
N GLU A 57 0.22 8.63 16.87
CA GLU A 57 0.72 7.52 17.67
C GLU A 57 1.53 6.56 16.78
N LEU A 58 2.69 6.13 17.26
CA LEU A 58 3.56 5.19 16.52
C LEU A 58 2.95 3.79 16.43
N SER A 59 3.44 2.99 15.48
CA SER A 59 3.08 1.58 15.30
C SER A 59 3.04 0.82 16.62
N ASN A 60 1.95 0.08 16.86
CA ASN A 60 1.65 -0.61 18.12
C ASN A 60 1.56 0.29 19.37
N ARG A 61 1.24 1.56 19.19
CA ARG A 61 0.99 2.54 20.28
C ARG A 61 -0.29 3.36 20.02
N GLU A 62 -1.15 2.93 19.11
CA GLU A 62 -2.35 3.63 18.62
C GLU A 62 -3.54 3.51 19.60
N GLU A 63 -3.28 3.63 20.90
CA GLU A 63 -4.29 3.43 21.95
C GLU A 63 -5.40 4.47 21.88
N ARG A 64 -5.04 5.76 21.74
CA ARG A 64 -6.01 6.86 21.63
C ARG A 64 -6.81 6.76 20.33
N THR A 65 -6.14 6.55 19.21
CA THR A 65 -6.76 6.45 17.88
C THR A 65 -7.74 5.29 17.84
N SER A 66 -7.32 4.10 18.30
CA SER A 66 -8.17 2.90 18.43
C SER A 66 -9.42 3.15 19.28
N ARG A 67 -9.25 3.79 20.43
CA ARG A 67 -10.37 4.13 21.32
C ARG A 67 -11.37 5.06 20.64
N ILE A 68 -10.90 6.14 19.99
CA ILE A 68 -11.78 7.09 19.28
C ILE A 68 -12.52 6.40 18.14
N VAL A 69 -11.84 5.59 17.34
CA VAL A 69 -12.44 4.79 16.27
C VAL A 69 -13.56 3.90 16.83
N ALA A 70 -13.28 3.13 17.88
CA ALA A 70 -14.27 2.24 18.47
C ALA A 70 -15.48 2.98 19.07
N GLU A 71 -15.25 4.10 19.75
CA GLU A 71 -16.31 4.96 20.29
C GLU A 71 -17.21 5.52 19.19
N ARG A 72 -16.62 6.00 18.09
CA ARG A 72 -17.36 6.49 16.92
C ARG A 72 -18.21 5.41 16.27
N LEU A 73 -17.63 4.22 16.00
CA LEU A 73 -18.36 3.12 15.39
C LEU A 73 -19.53 2.63 16.25
N ARG A 74 -19.36 2.59 17.59
CA ARG A 74 -20.46 2.29 18.53
C ARG A 74 -21.54 3.36 18.51
N ALA A 75 -21.15 4.63 18.50
CA ALA A 75 -22.10 5.75 18.43
C ALA A 75 -22.92 5.79 17.13
N LEU A 76 -22.34 5.27 16.02
CA LEU A 76 -23.03 5.10 14.74
C LEU A 76 -23.97 3.87 14.73
N GLY A 77 -23.97 3.07 15.80
CA GLY A 77 -24.83 1.92 15.95
C GLY A 77 -24.43 0.75 15.05
N LEU A 78 -23.13 0.53 14.80
CA LEU A 78 -22.68 -0.66 14.08
C LEU A 78 -23.03 -1.92 14.90
N ASP A 79 -23.33 -3.02 14.20
CA ASP A 79 -23.89 -4.24 14.81
C ASP A 79 -22.88 -4.97 15.70
N GLU A 80 -21.58 -4.81 15.38
CA GLU A 80 -20.49 -5.40 16.16
C GLU A 80 -19.29 -4.45 16.09
N VAL A 81 -18.61 -4.24 17.22
CA VAL A 81 -17.36 -3.48 17.31
C VAL A 81 -16.40 -4.21 18.25
N ARG A 82 -15.42 -4.90 17.68
CA ARG A 82 -14.35 -5.62 18.36
C ARG A 82 -13.12 -4.73 18.42
N THR A 83 -12.51 -4.63 19.56
CA THR A 83 -11.24 -3.90 19.80
C THR A 83 -10.14 -4.86 20.22
N GLY A 84 -8.89 -4.42 20.15
CA GLY A 84 -7.74 -5.23 20.54
C GLY A 84 -7.37 -6.32 19.55
N VAL A 85 -7.85 -6.27 18.30
CA VAL A 85 -7.45 -7.18 17.23
C VAL A 85 -6.13 -6.71 16.66
N GLY A 86 -5.08 -7.53 16.75
CA GLY A 86 -3.73 -7.08 16.41
C GLY A 86 -3.23 -5.98 17.35
N LYS A 87 -3.49 -6.10 18.65
CA LYS A 87 -3.24 -5.13 19.75
C LYS A 87 -4.23 -3.96 19.77
N TYR A 88 -4.08 -2.98 18.90
CA TYR A 88 -4.91 -1.76 18.90
C TYR A 88 -5.89 -1.72 17.72
N GLY A 89 -5.96 -2.75 16.89
CA GLY A 89 -6.89 -2.78 15.77
C GLY A 89 -8.36 -2.85 16.21
N VAL A 90 -9.22 -2.28 15.36
CA VAL A 90 -10.67 -2.30 15.55
C VAL A 90 -11.32 -2.95 14.33
N VAL A 91 -12.18 -3.93 14.57
CA VAL A 91 -12.96 -4.59 13.53
C VAL A 91 -14.44 -4.40 13.82
N ALA A 92 -15.18 -3.83 12.88
CA ALA A 92 -16.61 -3.60 13.06
C ALA A 92 -17.44 -4.15 11.90
N LEU A 93 -18.71 -4.45 12.16
CA LEU A 93 -19.65 -4.97 11.20
C LEU A 93 -20.88 -4.07 11.09
N LEU A 94 -21.21 -3.67 9.87
CA LEU A 94 -22.46 -3.02 9.51
C LEU A 94 -23.31 -3.99 8.69
N LYS A 95 -24.39 -4.48 9.27
CA LYS A 95 -25.36 -5.35 8.58
C LYS A 95 -26.39 -4.50 7.83
N GLY A 96 -26.61 -4.83 6.57
CA GLY A 96 -27.70 -4.28 5.78
C GLY A 96 -29.06 -4.86 6.17
N SER A 97 -30.11 -4.31 5.57
CA SER A 97 -31.49 -4.78 5.79
C SER A 97 -31.84 -6.04 5.00
N LYS A 98 -30.99 -6.44 4.04
CA LYS A 98 -31.19 -7.61 3.18
C LYS A 98 -30.00 -8.56 3.30
N PRO A 99 -30.22 -9.88 3.19
CA PRO A 99 -29.13 -10.83 3.09
C PRO A 99 -28.30 -10.58 1.82
N GLY A 100 -27.03 -10.96 1.83
CA GLY A 100 -26.13 -10.81 0.69
C GLY A 100 -24.68 -11.09 1.06
N ALA A 101 -23.78 -10.67 0.19
CA ALA A 101 -22.35 -10.82 0.35
C ALA A 101 -21.78 -10.01 1.54
N VAL A 102 -20.57 -10.34 1.93
CA VAL A 102 -19.79 -9.55 2.89
C VAL A 102 -18.60 -8.93 2.15
N VAL A 103 -18.42 -7.63 2.29
CA VAL A 103 -17.25 -6.89 1.77
C VAL A 103 -16.51 -6.26 2.92
N ALA A 104 -15.17 -6.19 2.83
CA ALA A 104 -14.36 -5.48 3.80
C ALA A 104 -13.79 -4.19 3.23
N VAL A 105 -13.51 -3.25 4.11
CA VAL A 105 -12.72 -2.05 3.85
C VAL A 105 -11.68 -1.90 4.97
N ARG A 106 -10.48 -1.40 4.62
CA ARG A 106 -9.37 -1.25 5.58
C ARG A 106 -8.75 0.14 5.50
N ALA A 107 -8.52 0.72 6.66
CA ALA A 107 -7.62 1.86 6.87
C ALA A 107 -6.57 1.53 7.94
N ASP A 108 -5.35 1.99 7.73
CA ASP A 108 -4.27 2.00 8.72
C ASP A 108 -4.39 3.21 9.65
N MET A 109 -3.73 3.13 10.84
CA MET A 109 -3.90 4.12 11.90
C MET A 109 -2.58 4.70 12.44
N ASP A 110 -1.44 4.06 12.20
CA ASP A 110 -0.17 4.42 12.80
C ASP A 110 0.51 5.64 12.14
N ALA A 111 1.42 6.27 12.89
CA ALA A 111 2.22 7.40 12.49
C ALA A 111 3.71 7.05 12.50
N LEU A 112 4.53 7.95 11.96
CA LEU A 112 5.96 7.78 11.76
C LEU A 112 6.80 8.59 12.75
N PRO A 113 8.02 8.11 13.10
CA PRO A 113 8.95 8.83 13.95
C PRO A 113 9.66 9.97 13.17
N ILE A 114 8.87 10.96 12.74
CA ILE A 114 9.32 12.11 11.93
C ILE A 114 8.93 13.40 12.65
N GLN A 115 9.91 14.32 12.81
CA GLN A 115 9.64 15.64 13.34
C GLN A 115 8.96 16.51 12.29
N GLU A 116 7.77 16.97 12.56
CA GLU A 116 7.04 17.88 11.67
C GLU A 116 7.68 19.28 11.65
N THR A 117 7.87 19.83 10.45
CA THR A 117 8.49 21.15 10.24
C THR A 117 7.53 22.21 9.71
N ILE A 118 6.37 21.82 9.17
CA ILE A 118 5.38 22.79 8.66
C ILE A 118 4.71 23.56 9.80
N ASP A 119 4.34 24.82 9.51
CA ASP A 119 3.64 25.68 10.45
C ASP A 119 2.16 25.76 10.09
N VAL A 120 1.39 24.82 10.67
CA VAL A 120 -0.06 24.72 10.46
C VAL A 120 -0.79 24.65 11.80
N PRO A 121 -2.05 25.12 11.87
CA PRO A 121 -2.82 25.15 13.14
C PRO A 121 -3.05 23.76 13.77
N TYR A 122 -2.96 22.70 12.96
CA TYR A 122 -3.14 21.31 13.36
C TYR A 122 -1.83 20.51 13.41
N LYS A 123 -0.69 21.20 13.56
CA LYS A 123 0.62 20.56 13.72
C LYS A 123 0.63 19.53 14.83
N SER A 124 1.37 18.44 14.62
CA SER A 124 1.58 17.40 15.63
C SER A 124 2.00 17.99 16.98
N GLN A 125 1.30 17.59 18.04
CA GLN A 125 1.62 17.93 19.43
C GLN A 125 2.52 16.87 20.10
N THR A 126 2.84 15.79 19.39
CA THR A 126 3.75 14.73 19.83
C THR A 126 5.14 14.97 19.23
N PRO A 127 6.13 15.44 20.01
CA PRO A 127 7.47 15.72 19.50
C PRO A 127 8.09 14.50 18.81
N GLY A 128 8.61 14.68 17.60
CA GLY A 128 9.26 13.61 16.84
C GLY A 128 8.31 12.59 16.19
N VAL A 129 6.99 12.81 16.23
CA VAL A 129 6.00 11.91 15.62
C VAL A 129 5.06 12.69 14.72
N LYS A 130 4.76 12.15 13.53
CA LYS A 130 3.89 12.79 12.54
C LYS A 130 3.16 11.73 11.71
N HIS A 131 1.90 12.00 11.33
CA HIS A 131 1.26 11.33 10.21
C HIS A 131 1.85 11.84 8.89
N ALA A 132 2.95 11.24 8.46
CA ALA A 132 3.66 11.62 7.24
C ALA A 132 3.43 10.65 6.07
N CYS A 133 2.49 9.71 6.22
CA CYS A 133 2.02 8.79 5.18
C CYS A 133 0.53 9.00 4.82
N GLY A 134 -0.21 9.73 5.67
CA GLY A 134 -1.62 10.05 5.43
C GLY A 134 -2.61 9.10 6.09
N HIS A 135 -2.18 8.30 7.07
CA HIS A 135 -3.06 7.36 7.78
C HIS A 135 -4.16 8.07 8.59
N ASP A 136 -3.95 9.33 8.98
CA ASP A 136 -4.98 10.23 9.52
C ASP A 136 -6.10 10.50 8.51
N VAL A 137 -5.77 10.61 7.20
CA VAL A 137 -6.75 10.71 6.10
C VAL A 137 -7.46 9.37 5.90
N HIS A 138 -6.73 8.25 5.85
CA HIS A 138 -7.31 6.92 5.63
C HIS A 138 -8.32 6.56 6.71
N THR A 139 -7.92 6.67 7.98
CA THR A 139 -8.78 6.45 9.15
C THR A 139 -10.02 7.35 9.13
N THR A 140 -9.84 8.65 8.80
CA THR A 140 -10.94 9.62 8.74
C THR A 140 -11.91 9.30 7.61
N VAL A 141 -11.41 8.95 6.43
CA VAL A 141 -12.25 8.56 5.30
C VAL A 141 -13.07 7.32 5.63
N GLU A 142 -12.47 6.28 6.22
CA GLU A 142 -13.19 5.05 6.58
C GLU A 142 -14.26 5.31 7.66
N LEU A 143 -13.99 6.15 8.66
CA LEU A 143 -15.01 6.58 9.63
C LEU A 143 -16.15 7.36 8.94
N GLY A 144 -15.84 8.20 7.97
CA GLY A 144 -16.83 8.90 7.15
C GLY A 144 -17.70 7.95 6.32
N VAL A 145 -17.10 6.92 5.74
CA VAL A 145 -17.81 5.84 5.03
C VAL A 145 -18.76 5.12 5.97
N ALA A 146 -18.29 4.75 7.17
CA ALA A 146 -19.11 4.11 8.18
C ALA A 146 -20.30 5.00 8.58
N GLU A 147 -20.11 6.31 8.74
CA GLU A 147 -21.18 7.25 9.08
C GLU A 147 -22.19 7.44 7.97
N VAL A 148 -21.77 7.52 6.71
CA VAL A 148 -22.67 7.61 5.56
C VAL A 148 -23.49 6.34 5.43
N LEU A 149 -22.84 5.17 5.47
CA LEU A 149 -23.48 3.89 5.19
C LEU A 149 -24.34 3.40 6.37
N SER A 150 -24.02 3.75 7.61
CA SER A 150 -24.87 3.42 8.77
C SER A 150 -26.29 4.04 8.66
N LYS A 151 -26.41 5.19 7.97
CA LYS A 151 -27.69 5.88 7.72
C LYS A 151 -28.41 5.37 6.45
N MET A 152 -27.82 4.39 5.76
CA MET A 152 -28.33 3.84 4.49
C MET A 152 -28.51 2.32 4.53
N ARG A 153 -28.72 1.75 5.72
CA ARG A 153 -28.88 0.29 5.92
C ARG A 153 -29.95 -0.35 5.03
N ASP A 154 -31.01 0.40 4.74
CA ASP A 154 -32.11 -0.01 3.85
C ASP A 154 -31.65 -0.25 2.41
N GLN A 155 -30.52 0.31 2.00
CA GLN A 155 -29.92 0.17 0.67
C GLN A 155 -28.78 -0.84 0.64
N ILE A 156 -28.42 -1.45 1.76
CA ILE A 156 -27.32 -2.42 1.86
C ILE A 156 -27.89 -3.84 1.74
N SER A 157 -27.45 -4.58 0.71
CA SER A 157 -27.71 -6.02 0.55
C SER A 157 -26.45 -6.77 0.98
N GLY A 158 -26.47 -7.38 2.17
CA GLY A 158 -25.29 -8.03 2.77
C GLY A 158 -24.71 -7.25 3.95
N SER A 159 -23.40 -7.28 4.11
CA SER A 159 -22.73 -6.64 5.24
C SER A 159 -21.41 -6.01 4.83
N ILE A 160 -21.00 -4.98 5.55
CA ILE A 160 -19.72 -4.29 5.36
C ILE A 160 -18.90 -4.47 6.64
N LYS A 161 -17.68 -4.98 6.50
CA LYS A 161 -16.71 -5.13 7.57
C LYS A 161 -15.68 -4.01 7.48
N PHE A 162 -15.57 -3.21 8.52
CA PHE A 162 -14.60 -2.14 8.67
C PHE A 162 -13.41 -2.65 9.47
N ILE A 163 -12.19 -2.43 8.98
CA ILE A 163 -10.94 -2.89 9.58
C ILE A 163 -10.02 -1.68 9.76
N PHE A 164 -9.90 -1.20 10.98
CA PHE A 164 -8.94 -0.16 11.33
C PHE A 164 -7.69 -0.83 11.89
N GLN A 165 -6.60 -0.72 11.16
CA GLN A 165 -5.40 -1.52 11.36
C GLN A 165 -4.28 -0.70 12.02
N PRO A 166 -3.61 -1.22 13.09
CA PRO A 166 -2.39 -0.65 13.63
C PRO A 166 -1.15 -1.17 12.89
N ALA A 167 -0.02 -0.47 13.06
CA ALA A 167 1.33 -0.93 12.73
C ALA A 167 1.55 -1.36 11.26
N GLU A 168 1.01 -0.60 10.31
CA GLU A 168 1.29 -0.79 8.87
C GLU A 168 2.77 -0.53 8.56
N GLU A 169 3.35 0.54 9.11
CA GLU A 169 4.75 0.96 8.91
C GLU A 169 5.78 0.00 9.55
N GLY A 170 5.27 -1.03 10.20
CA GLY A 170 6.03 -2.10 10.84
C GLY A 170 6.05 -2.02 12.35
N ALA A 171 5.82 -3.17 12.98
CA ALA A 171 5.86 -3.30 14.43
C ALA A 171 7.27 -3.01 14.99
N PRO A 172 7.38 -2.46 16.21
CA PRO A 172 8.66 -2.31 16.88
C PRO A 172 9.42 -3.61 17.01
N GLN A 173 10.74 -3.52 17.09
CA GLN A 173 11.60 -4.71 17.17
C GLN A 173 11.18 -5.65 18.31
N GLY A 174 10.99 -6.93 18.00
CA GLY A 174 10.56 -7.96 18.94
C GLY A 174 9.05 -8.01 19.18
N GLU A 175 8.26 -7.16 18.51
CA GLU A 175 6.81 -7.18 18.56
C GLU A 175 6.21 -7.74 17.27
N GLN A 176 5.00 -8.28 17.35
CA GLN A 176 4.17 -8.59 16.18
C GLN A 176 3.13 -7.48 16.01
N GLY A 177 2.67 -7.24 14.77
CA GLY A 177 1.70 -6.21 14.45
C GLY A 177 1.22 -6.29 13.00
N GLY A 178 0.52 -5.25 12.56
CA GLY A 178 0.06 -5.07 11.19
C GLY A 178 -1.01 -6.06 10.74
N ALA A 179 -1.24 -6.08 9.42
CA ALA A 179 -2.25 -6.92 8.78
C ALA A 179 -2.11 -8.40 9.12
N ASN A 180 -0.89 -8.93 9.13
CA ASN A 180 -0.65 -10.35 9.40
C ASN A 180 -1.14 -10.77 10.81
N LEU A 181 -0.88 -9.96 11.84
CA LEU A 181 -1.39 -10.23 13.19
C LEU A 181 -2.92 -10.11 13.25
N MET A 182 -3.50 -9.07 12.64
CA MET A 182 -4.96 -8.91 12.60
C MET A 182 -5.65 -10.10 11.93
N ILE A 183 -5.09 -10.64 10.83
CA ILE A 183 -5.62 -11.83 10.14
C ILE A 183 -5.55 -13.04 11.07
N LYS A 184 -4.41 -13.29 11.73
CA LYS A 184 -4.25 -14.38 12.71
C LYS A 184 -5.25 -14.30 13.84
N GLU A 185 -5.63 -13.10 14.25
CA GLU A 185 -6.61 -12.85 15.32
C GLU A 185 -8.05 -12.73 14.80
N GLY A 186 -8.29 -13.13 13.55
CA GLY A 186 -9.61 -13.30 12.97
C GLY A 186 -10.28 -12.02 12.48
N ALA A 187 -9.52 -11.03 11.99
CA ALA A 187 -10.07 -9.84 11.39
C ALA A 187 -10.94 -10.15 10.15
N LEU A 188 -10.59 -11.21 9.41
CA LEU A 188 -11.35 -11.68 8.24
C LEU A 188 -12.38 -12.76 8.55
N GLU A 189 -12.59 -13.12 9.81
CA GLU A 189 -13.55 -14.17 10.20
C GLU A 189 -14.86 -13.57 10.75
N ASN A 190 -15.90 -14.35 10.76
CA ASN A 190 -17.19 -14.11 11.43
C ASN A 190 -17.84 -12.73 11.17
N PRO A 191 -18.37 -12.46 9.95
CA PRO A 191 -18.38 -13.28 8.76
C PRO A 191 -17.12 -13.07 7.91
N LYS A 192 -16.73 -14.06 7.10
CA LYS A 192 -15.61 -13.93 6.15
C LYS A 192 -16.02 -13.06 4.96
N PRO A 193 -15.29 -11.95 4.64
CA PRO A 193 -15.58 -11.16 3.46
C PRO A 193 -15.11 -11.86 2.19
N GLN A 194 -15.79 -11.55 1.07
CA GLN A 194 -15.50 -12.12 -0.24
C GLN A 194 -14.51 -11.23 -1.03
N ALA A 195 -14.40 -9.96 -0.66
CA ALA A 195 -13.42 -9.03 -1.19
C ALA A 195 -13.06 -7.97 -0.14
N ILE A 196 -11.91 -7.33 -0.33
CA ILE A 196 -11.46 -6.21 0.50
C ILE A 196 -11.03 -5.02 -0.35
N PHE A 197 -11.40 -3.83 0.08
CA PHE A 197 -10.98 -2.57 -0.49
C PHE A 197 -10.11 -1.78 0.50
N GLY A 198 -9.16 -1.03 -0.04
CA GLY A 198 -8.36 -0.07 0.71
C GLY A 198 -7.99 1.10 -0.18
N LEU A 199 -7.59 2.21 0.44
CA LEU A 199 -7.05 3.34 -0.27
C LEU A 199 -5.78 3.85 0.41
N HIS A 200 -4.92 4.49 -0.38
CA HIS A 200 -3.78 5.24 0.13
C HIS A 200 -3.76 6.65 -0.45
N THR A 201 -3.32 7.63 0.31
CA THR A 201 -3.07 8.98 -0.20
C THR A 201 -1.97 8.97 -1.26
N ALA A 202 -2.06 9.88 -2.24
CA ALA A 202 -0.99 10.07 -3.22
C ALA A 202 -0.90 11.54 -3.66
N GLY A 203 0.26 11.96 -4.14
CA GLY A 203 0.54 13.35 -4.54
C GLY A 203 -0.16 13.82 -5.82
N PHE A 204 -1.22 13.13 -6.27
CA PHE A 204 -2.10 13.57 -7.36
C PHE A 204 -2.99 14.73 -6.89
N GLU A 205 -3.56 15.46 -7.86
CA GLU A 205 -4.56 16.50 -7.57
C GLU A 205 -5.79 15.89 -6.90
N VAL A 206 -6.39 16.65 -5.98
CA VAL A 206 -7.70 16.29 -5.38
C VAL A 206 -8.73 16.01 -6.46
N GLY A 207 -9.50 14.94 -6.27
CA GLY A 207 -10.49 14.46 -7.25
C GLY A 207 -9.94 13.38 -8.18
N GLN A 208 -8.63 13.19 -8.25
CA GLN A 208 -8.02 12.09 -9.01
C GLN A 208 -7.96 10.81 -8.18
N ILE A 209 -8.19 9.68 -8.87
CA ILE A 209 -8.03 8.33 -8.31
C ILE A 209 -7.01 7.59 -9.18
N GLY A 210 -5.92 7.14 -8.55
CA GLY A 210 -4.88 6.34 -9.19
C GLY A 210 -5.09 4.85 -8.94
N PHE A 211 -4.78 4.01 -9.93
CA PHE A 211 -4.87 2.55 -9.78
C PHE A 211 -3.90 1.81 -10.69
N HIS A 212 -3.62 0.57 -10.32
CA HIS A 212 -2.96 -0.41 -11.17
C HIS A 212 -3.66 -1.76 -11.04
N SER A 213 -3.89 -2.46 -12.13
CA SER A 213 -4.44 -3.82 -12.15
C SER A 213 -3.30 -4.84 -12.10
N GLY A 214 -3.38 -5.83 -11.24
CA GLY A 214 -2.27 -6.74 -10.97
C GLY A 214 -1.29 -6.20 -9.91
N PRO A 215 0.03 -6.40 -10.05
CA PRO A 215 1.02 -6.03 -9.04
C PRO A 215 1.16 -4.51 -8.92
N ALA A 216 0.55 -3.91 -7.90
CA ALA A 216 0.50 -2.47 -7.70
C ALA A 216 1.69 -1.93 -6.90
N MET A 217 2.13 -2.66 -5.83
CA MET A 217 3.30 -2.29 -5.02
C MET A 217 4.17 -3.52 -4.78
N ALA A 218 5.48 -3.30 -4.59
CA ALA A 218 6.45 -4.38 -4.48
C ALA A 218 6.36 -5.14 -3.15
N SER A 219 6.84 -6.38 -3.16
CA SER A 219 7.19 -7.10 -1.93
C SER A 219 8.31 -6.38 -1.17
N SER A 220 8.40 -6.64 0.13
CA SER A 220 9.51 -6.18 0.96
C SER A 220 10.08 -7.35 1.74
N ASP A 221 11.36 -7.64 1.50
CA ASP A 221 12.11 -8.62 2.26
C ASP A 221 13.32 -7.93 2.89
N LYS A 222 13.53 -8.11 4.19
CA LYS A 222 14.78 -7.78 4.86
C LYS A 222 15.64 -9.05 4.91
N PHE A 223 16.93 -8.91 4.72
CA PHE A 223 17.82 -10.05 4.89
C PHE A 223 19.09 -9.69 5.65
N THR A 224 19.61 -10.67 6.36
CA THR A 224 20.91 -10.60 7.05
C THR A 224 21.78 -11.73 6.53
N ILE A 225 23.00 -11.40 6.13
CA ILE A 225 24.04 -12.34 5.72
C ILE A 225 25.19 -12.20 6.70
N THR A 226 25.61 -13.33 7.30
CA THR A 226 26.82 -13.39 8.10
C THR A 226 27.82 -14.29 7.39
N ILE A 227 28.99 -13.76 7.02
CA ILE A 227 30.11 -14.53 6.49
C ILE A 227 31.04 -14.85 7.65
N ARG A 228 31.38 -16.14 7.78
CA ARG A 228 32.32 -16.63 8.81
C ARG A 228 33.58 -17.19 8.16
N GLY A 229 34.68 -16.60 8.52
CA GLY A 229 36.04 -16.98 8.14
C GLY A 229 36.87 -17.50 9.33
N LYS A 230 38.17 -17.16 9.33
CA LYS A 230 39.11 -17.55 10.37
C LYS A 230 40.17 -16.47 10.58
N LYS A 231 40.34 -16.00 11.82
CA LYS A 231 41.34 -14.99 12.18
C LYS A 231 42.77 -15.45 11.88
N SER A 232 43.61 -14.52 11.44
CA SER A 232 45.04 -14.68 11.27
C SER A 232 45.74 -13.32 11.36
N HIS A 233 47.04 -13.30 11.46
CA HIS A 233 47.83 -12.09 11.33
C HIS A 233 47.76 -11.56 9.89
N GLY A 234 47.52 -10.25 9.69
CA GLY A 234 47.37 -9.66 8.36
C GLY A 234 48.52 -9.87 7.38
N ALA A 235 49.75 -10.12 7.90
CA ALA A 235 50.93 -10.45 7.09
C ALA A 235 51.11 -12.00 6.89
N VAL A 236 50.19 -12.84 7.43
CA VAL A 236 50.24 -14.31 7.31
C VAL A 236 48.82 -14.79 6.88
N PRO A 237 48.32 -14.33 5.73
CA PRO A 237 46.91 -14.54 5.32
C PRO A 237 46.58 -16.00 5.04
N GLN A 238 47.55 -16.84 4.64
CA GLN A 238 47.40 -18.28 4.39
C GLN A 238 47.05 -19.09 5.66
N GLY A 239 47.19 -18.49 6.85
CA GLY A 239 46.81 -19.09 8.11
C GLY A 239 45.33 -18.87 8.50
N GLY A 240 44.63 -18.05 7.76
CA GLY A 240 43.24 -17.66 8.01
C GLY A 240 42.31 -17.85 6.82
N VAL A 241 41.09 -17.38 6.99
CA VAL A 241 40.08 -17.22 5.92
C VAL A 241 39.50 -15.82 6.05
N ASP A 242 39.74 -14.94 5.08
CA ASP A 242 39.40 -13.51 5.15
C ASP A 242 37.91 -13.29 4.86
N ALA A 243 37.13 -13.09 5.92
CA ALA A 243 35.71 -12.85 5.81
C ALA A 243 35.37 -11.54 5.03
N ILE A 244 36.26 -10.53 5.04
CA ILE A 244 36.04 -9.28 4.29
C ILE A 244 36.18 -9.52 2.79
N VAL A 245 37.21 -10.24 2.35
CA VAL A 245 37.39 -10.62 0.93
C VAL A 245 36.21 -11.44 0.44
N VAL A 246 35.83 -12.47 1.20
CA VAL A 246 34.68 -13.35 0.84
C VAL A 246 33.38 -12.56 0.80
N ALA A 247 33.14 -11.63 1.72
CA ALA A 247 31.94 -10.76 1.70
C ALA A 247 31.90 -9.87 0.44
N ALA A 248 33.04 -9.31 0.00
CA ALA A 248 33.12 -8.50 -1.22
C ALA A 248 32.75 -9.33 -2.47
N GLU A 249 33.28 -10.56 -2.58
CA GLU A 249 32.90 -11.49 -3.66
C GLU A 249 31.43 -11.88 -3.60
N CYS A 250 30.88 -12.14 -2.42
CA CYS A 250 29.44 -12.40 -2.24
C CYS A 250 28.58 -11.22 -2.72
N ILE A 251 28.94 -9.97 -2.36
CA ILE A 251 28.21 -8.79 -2.81
C ILE A 251 28.18 -8.71 -4.34
N THR A 252 29.35 -8.85 -4.98
CA THR A 252 29.48 -8.80 -6.44
C THR A 252 28.67 -9.91 -7.12
N ALA A 253 28.76 -11.12 -6.61
CA ALA A 253 28.03 -12.28 -7.15
C ALA A 253 26.51 -12.13 -6.99
N LEU A 254 26.01 -11.62 -5.85
CA LEU A 254 24.59 -11.37 -5.62
C LEU A 254 23.99 -10.38 -6.64
N GLN A 255 24.75 -9.35 -7.07
CA GLN A 255 24.25 -8.41 -8.09
C GLN A 255 24.04 -9.09 -9.46
N THR A 256 24.72 -10.22 -9.72
CA THR A 256 24.51 -10.97 -10.96
C THR A 256 23.17 -11.71 -11.02
N ILE A 257 22.50 -11.91 -9.89
CA ILE A 257 21.18 -12.56 -9.84
C ILE A 257 20.19 -11.79 -10.73
N ARG A 258 20.04 -10.48 -10.50
CA ARG A 258 19.14 -9.63 -11.29
C ARG A 258 19.55 -9.59 -12.75
N SER A 259 20.84 -9.43 -13.04
CA SER A 259 21.31 -9.16 -14.39
C SER A 259 21.50 -10.42 -15.27
N ARG A 260 21.58 -11.64 -14.68
CA ARG A 260 21.94 -12.89 -15.38
C ARG A 260 21.07 -14.10 -15.06
N ARG A 261 20.23 -14.05 -14.02
CA ARG A 261 19.50 -15.23 -13.52
C ARG A 261 17.99 -15.02 -13.43
N ILE A 262 17.52 -13.76 -13.51
CA ILE A 262 16.11 -13.35 -13.58
C ILE A 262 15.86 -12.73 -14.95
N ASP A 263 14.65 -12.90 -15.48
CA ASP A 263 14.25 -12.28 -16.76
C ASP A 263 14.43 -10.75 -16.65
N PRO A 264 15.10 -10.11 -17.64
CA PRO A 264 15.31 -8.66 -17.63
C PRO A 264 14.02 -7.82 -17.55
N LEU A 265 12.87 -8.37 -17.96
CA LEU A 265 11.57 -7.71 -17.90
C LEU A 265 10.92 -7.81 -16.51
N GLU A 266 11.43 -8.69 -15.63
CA GLU A 266 10.93 -8.85 -14.27
C GLU A 266 11.65 -7.89 -13.32
N PRO A 267 10.92 -6.99 -12.63
CA PRO A 267 11.53 -6.08 -11.66
C PRO A 267 12.10 -6.84 -10.46
N LEU A 268 13.36 -6.60 -10.16
CA LEU A 268 14.04 -7.12 -8.97
C LEU A 268 15.07 -6.11 -8.50
N VAL A 269 15.06 -5.79 -7.20
CA VAL A 269 16.09 -5.00 -6.52
C VAL A 269 16.68 -5.83 -5.40
N ILE A 270 18.02 -5.92 -5.32
CA ILE A 270 18.75 -6.51 -4.19
C ILE A 270 19.77 -5.47 -3.75
N THR A 271 19.60 -4.95 -2.55
CA THR A 271 20.47 -3.90 -1.99
C THR A 271 21.12 -4.39 -0.71
N ILE A 272 22.44 -4.29 -0.62
CA ILE A 272 23.18 -4.37 0.65
C ILE A 272 23.25 -2.97 1.22
N GLY A 273 22.56 -2.73 2.32
CA GLY A 273 22.47 -1.40 2.96
C GLY A 273 23.55 -1.17 4.02
N THR A 274 24.00 -2.23 4.71
CA THR A 274 25.06 -2.14 5.71
C THR A 274 26.03 -3.29 5.58
N ILE A 275 27.29 -3.02 5.94
CA ILE A 275 28.36 -4.02 6.06
C ILE A 275 29.22 -3.67 7.27
N LYS A 276 29.49 -4.65 8.15
CA LYS A 276 30.31 -4.49 9.36
C LYS A 276 31.20 -5.71 9.52
N GLY A 277 32.48 -5.50 9.78
CA GLY A 277 33.43 -6.58 10.02
C GLY A 277 34.86 -6.06 10.25
N GLY A 278 35.69 -6.93 10.88
CA GLY A 278 37.08 -6.64 11.22
C GLY A 278 37.24 -5.80 12.49
N ASP A 279 38.39 -6.03 13.21
CA ASP A 279 38.69 -5.36 14.48
C ASP A 279 39.89 -4.38 14.36
N ARG A 280 40.93 -4.75 13.60
CA ARG A 280 42.15 -3.97 13.42
C ARG A 280 42.75 -4.17 12.02
N ASN A 281 43.48 -3.18 11.56
CA ASN A 281 44.11 -3.15 10.23
C ASN A 281 45.10 -4.28 9.95
N ASN A 282 45.66 -4.93 10.98
CA ASN A 282 46.65 -5.99 10.88
C ASN A 282 46.12 -7.36 11.31
N ILE A 283 44.80 -7.55 11.39
CA ILE A 283 44.14 -8.82 11.73
C ILE A 283 43.18 -9.20 10.60
N ILE A 284 43.30 -10.40 10.07
CA ILE A 284 42.31 -10.98 9.16
C ILE A 284 40.98 -11.16 9.89
N ALA A 285 39.89 -10.60 9.34
CA ALA A 285 38.57 -10.69 9.93
C ALA A 285 38.00 -12.13 9.83
N ASP A 286 37.45 -12.61 10.93
CA ASP A 286 36.75 -13.90 10.96
C ASP A 286 35.25 -13.82 10.82
N GLU A 287 34.69 -12.60 10.85
CA GLU A 287 33.24 -12.38 10.65
C GLU A 287 32.99 -11.05 9.91
N VAL A 288 32.02 -11.12 8.99
CA VAL A 288 31.40 -9.94 8.39
C VAL A 288 29.88 -10.13 8.39
N LYS A 289 29.16 -9.14 8.92
CA LYS A 289 27.70 -9.07 8.88
C LYS A 289 27.25 -8.04 7.86
N MET A 290 26.29 -8.40 6.99
CA MET A 290 25.67 -7.55 6.00
C MET A 290 24.15 -7.58 6.20
N GLU A 291 23.50 -6.43 6.06
CA GLU A 291 22.04 -6.32 6.07
C GLU A 291 21.56 -5.64 4.80
N GLY A 292 20.42 -6.10 4.27
CA GLY A 292 19.92 -5.58 3.02
C GLY A 292 18.43 -5.75 2.85
N THR A 293 17.94 -5.33 1.68
CA THR A 293 16.53 -5.47 1.28
C THR A 293 16.43 -6.03 -0.13
N MET A 294 15.37 -6.82 -0.35
CA MET A 294 14.97 -7.30 -1.67
C MET A 294 13.56 -6.84 -1.97
N ARG A 295 13.31 -6.41 -3.21
CA ARG A 295 12.03 -5.92 -3.71
C ARG A 295 11.71 -6.51 -5.07
N THR A 296 10.47 -6.94 -5.29
CA THR A 296 9.99 -7.41 -6.59
C THR A 296 8.47 -7.22 -6.73
N LEU A 297 7.97 -7.30 -7.96
CA LEU A 297 6.54 -7.23 -8.26
C LEU A 297 5.93 -8.61 -8.57
N SER A 298 6.65 -9.70 -8.27
CA SER A 298 6.23 -11.07 -8.58
C SER A 298 6.63 -12.04 -7.46
N GLU A 299 5.67 -12.74 -6.86
CA GLU A 299 5.94 -13.75 -5.84
C GLU A 299 6.80 -14.93 -6.38
N LYS A 300 6.65 -15.24 -7.67
CA LYS A 300 7.50 -16.24 -8.33
C LYS A 300 8.95 -15.78 -8.42
N VAL A 301 9.17 -14.52 -8.78
CA VAL A 301 10.52 -13.92 -8.82
C VAL A 301 11.09 -13.81 -7.42
N ARG A 302 10.28 -13.43 -6.42
CA ARG A 302 10.65 -13.36 -5.01
C ARG A 302 11.24 -14.68 -4.51
N SER A 303 10.47 -15.75 -4.62
CA SER A 303 10.91 -17.10 -4.23
C SER A 303 12.17 -17.54 -4.97
N ARG A 304 12.23 -17.28 -6.29
CA ARG A 304 13.38 -17.62 -7.11
C ARG A 304 14.64 -16.84 -6.72
N ALA A 305 14.50 -15.55 -6.42
CA ALA A 305 15.62 -14.71 -6.00
C ALA A 305 16.17 -15.16 -4.63
N GLN A 306 15.31 -15.49 -3.68
CA GLN A 306 15.71 -16.04 -2.37
C GLN A 306 16.51 -17.35 -2.53
N GLU A 307 16.05 -18.26 -3.39
CA GLU A 307 16.76 -19.50 -3.71
C GLU A 307 18.14 -19.22 -4.33
N LEU A 308 18.19 -18.30 -5.31
CA LEU A 308 19.44 -17.93 -5.97
C LEU A 308 20.43 -17.23 -5.02
N MET A 309 19.94 -16.43 -4.06
CA MET A 309 20.79 -15.85 -3.02
C MET A 309 21.48 -16.95 -2.19
N ARG A 310 20.72 -17.97 -1.73
CA ARG A 310 21.28 -19.10 -0.98
C ARG A 310 22.32 -19.87 -1.79
N GLN A 311 22.01 -20.19 -3.06
CA GLN A 311 22.94 -20.88 -3.97
C GLN A 311 24.23 -20.08 -4.21
N THR A 312 24.08 -18.77 -4.46
CA THR A 312 25.22 -17.90 -4.75
C THR A 312 26.16 -17.82 -3.54
N LEU A 313 25.60 -17.57 -2.35
CA LEU A 313 26.38 -17.52 -1.11
C LEU A 313 27.09 -18.85 -0.83
N ALA A 314 26.40 -19.99 -0.98
CA ALA A 314 26.98 -21.31 -0.79
C ALA A 314 28.18 -21.56 -1.72
N ASN A 315 28.04 -21.22 -3.00
CA ASN A 315 29.10 -21.46 -3.98
C ASN A 315 30.31 -20.54 -3.75
N VAL A 316 30.09 -19.26 -3.47
CA VAL A 316 31.19 -18.31 -3.21
C VAL A 316 31.92 -18.67 -1.93
N THR A 317 31.22 -18.88 -0.82
CA THR A 317 31.86 -19.17 0.47
C THR A 317 32.63 -20.52 0.44
N SER A 318 32.10 -21.52 -0.27
CA SER A 318 32.77 -22.80 -0.45
C SER A 318 34.09 -22.68 -1.18
N ALA A 319 34.22 -21.77 -2.15
CA ALA A 319 35.46 -21.55 -2.89
C ALA A 319 36.61 -20.97 -2.02
N TYR A 320 36.27 -20.44 -0.85
CA TYR A 320 37.22 -19.80 0.08
C TYR A 320 37.31 -20.53 1.45
N ASP A 321 36.75 -21.74 1.59
CA ASP A 321 36.63 -22.44 2.86
C ASP A 321 35.93 -21.65 3.98
N ALA A 322 35.11 -20.65 3.59
CA ALA A 322 34.27 -19.87 4.49
C ALA A 322 32.90 -20.52 4.71
N LYS A 323 32.18 -20.04 5.71
CA LYS A 323 30.76 -20.39 5.95
C LYS A 323 29.87 -19.15 5.83
N PHE A 324 28.57 -19.35 5.62
CA PHE A 324 27.59 -18.27 5.67
C PHE A 324 26.35 -18.66 6.44
N GLU A 325 25.68 -17.67 6.96
CA GLU A 325 24.31 -17.73 7.48
C GLU A 325 23.48 -16.71 6.69
N LEU A 326 22.28 -17.09 6.26
CA LEU A 326 21.33 -16.20 5.59
C LEU A 326 19.97 -16.30 6.29
N SER A 327 19.55 -15.20 6.90
CA SER A 327 18.19 -15.00 7.37
C SER A 327 17.46 -14.07 6.41
N ILE A 328 16.26 -14.43 6.00
CA ILE A 328 15.36 -13.58 5.22
C ILE A 328 14.08 -13.44 6.04
N ASP A 329 13.71 -12.20 6.30
CA ASP A 329 12.43 -11.84 6.91
C ASP A 329 11.49 -11.40 5.77
N ASP A 330 10.51 -12.25 5.49
CA ASP A 330 9.48 -12.05 4.47
C ASP A 330 8.47 -11.02 5.00
N SER A 331 8.84 -9.73 4.98
CA SER A 331 8.04 -8.68 5.62
C SER A 331 6.69 -8.48 4.92
N ASN A 332 6.67 -8.07 3.64
CA ASN A 332 5.40 -7.82 2.94
C ASN A 332 5.36 -8.54 1.60
N PRO A 333 4.30 -9.30 1.30
CA PRO A 333 4.03 -9.80 -0.06
C PRO A 333 3.85 -8.68 -1.08
N VAL A 334 3.75 -9.05 -2.36
CA VAL A 334 3.37 -8.11 -3.43
C VAL A 334 1.93 -7.63 -3.18
N THR A 335 1.72 -6.31 -3.17
CA THR A 335 0.36 -5.74 -3.18
C THR A 335 -0.24 -5.98 -4.56
N TYR A 336 -1.14 -6.95 -4.65
CA TYR A 336 -1.67 -7.45 -5.90
C TYR A 336 -3.17 -7.17 -6.01
N ASN A 337 -3.52 -6.18 -6.82
CA ASN A 337 -4.91 -5.88 -7.11
C ASN A 337 -5.51 -6.93 -8.03
N ASP A 338 -6.53 -7.64 -7.56
CA ASP A 338 -7.22 -8.66 -8.35
C ASP A 338 -7.79 -8.04 -9.64
N PRO A 339 -7.37 -8.51 -10.84
CA PRO A 339 -7.78 -7.89 -12.09
C PRO A 339 -9.29 -7.91 -12.34
N GLN A 340 -9.99 -8.96 -11.89
CA GLN A 340 -11.43 -9.07 -12.05
C GLN A 340 -12.15 -8.07 -11.12
N LEU A 341 -11.68 -7.94 -9.87
CA LEU A 341 -12.24 -6.97 -8.93
C LEU A 341 -11.98 -5.53 -9.40
N VAL A 342 -10.80 -5.25 -9.94
CA VAL A 342 -10.48 -3.95 -10.56
C VAL A 342 -11.42 -3.65 -11.71
N GLU A 343 -11.55 -4.57 -12.68
CA GLU A 343 -12.44 -4.40 -13.84
C GLU A 343 -13.90 -4.15 -13.42
N GLN A 344 -14.39 -4.85 -12.43
CA GLN A 344 -15.73 -4.67 -11.88
C GLN A 344 -15.91 -3.32 -11.17
N THR A 345 -14.86 -2.77 -10.57
CA THR A 345 -14.93 -1.55 -9.73
C THR A 345 -14.71 -0.27 -10.53
N LEU A 346 -13.88 -0.30 -11.56
CA LEU A 346 -13.54 0.89 -12.37
C LEU A 346 -14.75 1.64 -12.94
N PRO A 347 -15.83 1.00 -13.42
CA PRO A 347 -17.02 1.73 -13.88
C PRO A 347 -17.64 2.61 -12.79
N THR A 348 -17.64 2.16 -11.54
CA THR A 348 -18.11 2.95 -10.39
C THR A 348 -17.23 4.16 -10.16
N ILE A 349 -15.92 3.97 -10.07
CA ILE A 349 -14.97 5.09 -9.85
C ILE A 349 -15.06 6.08 -11.01
N ARG A 350 -15.03 5.61 -12.26
CA ARG A 350 -15.15 6.43 -13.47
C ARG A 350 -16.41 7.29 -13.47
N ARG A 351 -17.54 6.73 -13.07
CA ARG A 351 -18.84 7.44 -12.97
C ARG A 351 -18.76 8.59 -11.95
N LEU A 352 -18.02 8.44 -10.86
CA LEU A 352 -17.96 9.38 -9.75
C LEU A 352 -16.95 10.51 -9.92
N VAL A 353 -15.79 10.21 -10.52
CA VAL A 353 -14.70 11.19 -10.67
C VAL A 353 -14.51 11.66 -12.10
N GLY A 354 -15.11 10.99 -13.09
CA GLY A 354 -14.92 11.25 -14.52
C GLY A 354 -13.66 10.59 -15.08
N GLU A 355 -13.64 10.38 -16.40
CA GLU A 355 -12.55 9.67 -17.10
C GLU A 355 -11.19 10.36 -16.93
N THR A 356 -11.15 11.69 -16.98
CA THR A 356 -9.91 12.47 -16.89
C THR A 356 -9.25 12.43 -15.51
N ASN A 357 -10.02 12.07 -14.48
CA ASN A 357 -9.54 11.97 -13.10
C ASN A 357 -9.22 10.53 -12.68
N LEU A 358 -9.39 9.56 -13.59
CA LEU A 358 -9.01 8.18 -13.37
C LEU A 358 -7.62 7.93 -13.98
N VAL A 359 -6.60 7.72 -13.13
CA VAL A 359 -5.19 7.67 -13.53
C VAL A 359 -4.68 6.23 -13.46
N THR A 360 -4.32 5.66 -14.61
CA THR A 360 -3.62 4.36 -14.63
C THR A 360 -2.15 4.57 -14.25
N LEU A 361 -1.72 3.91 -13.18
CA LEU A 361 -0.37 4.04 -12.64
C LEU A 361 0.57 2.96 -13.18
N LYS A 362 1.87 3.23 -13.10
CA LYS A 362 2.89 2.19 -13.09
C LYS A 362 2.98 1.62 -11.68
N PRO A 363 3.40 0.34 -11.53
CA PRO A 363 3.65 -0.22 -10.20
C PRO A 363 4.68 0.60 -9.41
N TYR A 364 4.49 0.66 -8.08
CA TYR A 364 5.43 1.30 -7.15
C TYR A 364 6.39 0.28 -6.52
N MET A 365 7.59 0.72 -6.14
CA MET A 365 8.56 -0.10 -5.41
C MET A 365 8.47 -0.05 -3.88
N PRO A 366 7.83 0.93 -3.21
CA PRO A 366 7.39 0.79 -1.82
C PRO A 366 6.51 -0.45 -1.61
N ALA A 367 6.45 -0.93 -0.38
CA ALA A 367 5.60 -2.06 0.01
C ALA A 367 4.45 -1.56 0.89
N GLU A 368 3.42 -2.40 1.03
CA GLU A 368 2.20 -2.13 1.79
C GLU A 368 1.69 -3.45 2.36
N ASP A 369 1.40 -3.50 3.65
CA ASP A 369 1.01 -4.73 4.34
C ASP A 369 -0.46 -5.13 4.09
N PHE A 370 -1.27 -4.28 3.42
CA PHE A 370 -2.56 -4.65 2.83
C PHE A 370 -2.45 -5.91 1.96
N SER A 371 -1.27 -6.13 1.40
CA SER A 371 -0.91 -7.33 0.63
C SER A 371 -1.21 -8.63 1.36
N TYR A 372 -1.10 -8.69 2.69
CA TYR A 372 -1.46 -9.89 3.46
C TYR A 372 -2.94 -10.23 3.37
N TYR A 373 -3.83 -9.23 3.39
CA TYR A 373 -5.27 -9.48 3.15
C TYR A 373 -5.50 -10.02 1.74
N GLN A 374 -4.76 -9.50 0.75
CA GLN A 374 -4.86 -9.93 -0.65
C GLN A 374 -4.34 -11.36 -0.88
N GLN A 375 -3.53 -11.92 0.02
CA GLN A 375 -3.18 -13.34 0.00
C GLN A 375 -4.34 -14.25 0.44
N VAL A 376 -5.35 -13.71 1.13
CA VAL A 376 -6.47 -14.47 1.72
C VAL A 376 -7.75 -14.32 0.91
N ILE A 377 -8.02 -13.12 0.41
CA ILE A 377 -9.23 -12.77 -0.36
C ILE A 377 -8.88 -11.77 -1.48
N PRO A 378 -9.65 -11.74 -2.58
CA PRO A 378 -9.47 -10.71 -3.61
C PRO A 378 -9.51 -9.31 -3.02
N GLY A 379 -8.51 -8.48 -3.36
CA GLY A 379 -8.42 -7.11 -2.86
C GLY A 379 -8.16 -6.10 -3.97
N PHE A 380 -8.65 -4.87 -3.75
CA PHE A 380 -8.35 -3.73 -4.59
C PHE A 380 -7.92 -2.53 -3.73
N PHE A 381 -6.67 -2.15 -3.89
CA PHE A 381 -6.02 -1.02 -3.24
C PHE A 381 -5.77 0.06 -4.27
N TYR A 382 -6.38 1.24 -4.08
CA TYR A 382 -6.26 2.36 -5.01
C TYR A 382 -5.72 3.61 -4.31
N PHE A 383 -5.34 4.62 -5.09
CA PHE A 383 -4.70 5.82 -4.59
C PHE A 383 -5.62 7.03 -4.69
N LEU A 384 -5.81 7.73 -3.58
CA LEU A 384 -6.60 8.96 -3.47
C LEU A 384 -5.69 10.18 -3.65
N GLY A 385 -5.97 11.03 -4.63
CA GLY A 385 -5.27 12.29 -4.83
C GLY A 385 -5.52 13.25 -3.66
N VAL A 386 -4.44 13.69 -3.02
CA VAL A 386 -4.45 14.63 -1.88
C VAL A 386 -3.58 15.85 -2.11
N GLY A 387 -3.00 16.00 -3.30
CA GLY A 387 -2.22 17.17 -3.71
C GLY A 387 -3.10 18.32 -4.20
N ASN A 388 -2.56 19.53 -4.18
CA ASN A 388 -3.14 20.71 -4.77
C ASN A 388 -2.06 21.72 -5.16
N LYS A 389 -1.70 21.75 -6.43
CA LYS A 389 -0.64 22.64 -6.93
C LYS A 389 -0.97 24.12 -6.72
N ALA A 390 -2.26 24.51 -6.82
CA ALA A 390 -2.67 25.89 -6.61
C ALA A 390 -2.47 26.36 -5.16
N LYS A 391 -2.52 25.43 -4.19
CA LYS A 391 -2.23 25.68 -2.77
C LYS A 391 -0.77 25.40 -2.41
N GLY A 392 0.07 24.99 -3.36
CA GLY A 392 1.48 24.59 -3.10
C GLY A 392 1.61 23.24 -2.39
N LEU A 393 0.57 22.42 -2.33
CA LEU A 393 0.58 21.11 -1.70
C LEU A 393 1.03 20.06 -2.71
N ALA A 394 2.26 19.56 -2.53
CA ALA A 394 2.85 18.47 -3.31
C ALA A 394 3.31 17.35 -2.36
N PRO A 395 2.37 16.58 -1.80
CA PRO A 395 2.67 15.59 -0.76
C PRO A 395 3.69 14.55 -1.23
N ALA A 396 4.77 14.40 -0.46
CA ALA A 396 5.73 13.32 -0.59
C ALA A 396 5.72 12.53 0.72
N TRP A 397 5.44 11.24 0.65
CA TRP A 397 5.37 10.36 1.82
C TRP A 397 6.70 10.38 2.60
N HIS A 398 6.62 10.18 3.90
CA HIS A 398 7.74 10.04 4.83
C HIS A 398 8.64 11.29 4.89
N THR A 399 8.06 12.48 4.65
CA THR A 399 8.77 13.75 4.78
C THR A 399 8.22 14.61 5.91
N ALA A 400 9.08 15.46 6.45
CA ALA A 400 8.73 16.41 7.51
C ALA A 400 7.70 17.46 7.04
N GLU A 401 7.66 17.71 5.73
CA GLU A 401 6.79 18.69 5.05
C GLU A 401 5.51 18.09 4.50
N PHE A 402 5.28 16.77 4.67
CA PHE A 402 4.06 16.12 4.18
C PHE A 402 2.81 16.82 4.72
N ASP A 403 1.91 17.22 3.83
CA ASP A 403 0.57 17.73 4.14
C ASP A 403 -0.38 17.45 2.97
N VAL A 404 -1.68 17.56 3.20
CA VAL A 404 -2.71 17.15 2.26
C VAL A 404 -3.75 18.25 2.05
N ASP A 405 -4.39 18.27 0.90
CA ASP A 405 -5.63 19.05 0.72
C ASP A 405 -6.82 18.26 1.29
N GLU A 406 -7.40 18.78 2.35
CA GLU A 406 -8.51 18.15 3.10
C GLU A 406 -9.81 18.01 2.29
N GLU A 407 -9.92 18.65 1.12
CA GLU A 407 -10.99 18.40 0.16
C GLU A 407 -11.02 16.93 -0.31
N SER A 408 -9.89 16.24 -0.26
CA SER A 408 -9.76 14.81 -0.57
C SER A 408 -10.62 13.91 0.33
N LEU A 409 -10.87 14.32 1.58
CA LEU A 409 -11.67 13.55 2.54
C LEU A 409 -13.07 13.24 2.02
N VAL A 410 -13.76 14.26 1.51
CA VAL A 410 -15.10 14.11 0.93
C VAL A 410 -15.07 13.23 -0.32
N VAL A 411 -14.03 13.37 -1.16
CA VAL A 411 -13.85 12.53 -2.36
C VAL A 411 -13.66 11.08 -1.96
N GLY A 412 -12.79 10.80 -0.97
CA GLY A 412 -12.53 9.44 -0.45
C GLY A 412 -13.80 8.79 0.07
N VAL A 413 -14.55 9.48 0.93
CA VAL A 413 -15.85 8.99 1.48
C VAL A 413 -16.84 8.69 0.37
N LYS A 414 -17.01 9.61 -0.60
CA LYS A 414 -17.93 9.44 -1.73
C LYS A 414 -17.56 8.22 -2.59
N VAL A 415 -16.30 8.09 -2.94
CA VAL A 415 -15.83 7.00 -3.82
C VAL A 415 -15.95 5.67 -3.12
N MET A 416 -15.38 5.51 -1.92
CA MET A 416 -15.38 4.23 -1.21
C MET A 416 -16.80 3.78 -0.85
N SER A 417 -17.69 4.67 -0.41
CA SER A 417 -19.08 4.30 -0.11
C SER A 417 -19.80 3.70 -1.31
N ASN A 418 -19.63 4.30 -2.50
CA ASN A 418 -20.24 3.78 -3.72
C ASN A 418 -19.60 2.47 -4.19
N VAL A 419 -18.27 2.33 -4.06
CA VAL A 419 -17.55 1.10 -4.41
C VAL A 419 -18.08 -0.07 -3.60
N LEU A 420 -18.24 0.09 -2.28
CA LEU A 420 -18.75 -0.95 -1.39
C LEU A 420 -20.20 -1.33 -1.73
N LEU A 421 -21.08 -0.35 -1.95
CA LEU A 421 -22.47 -0.62 -2.29
C LEU A 421 -22.61 -1.27 -3.67
N ASP A 422 -21.90 -0.79 -4.69
CA ASP A 422 -21.94 -1.37 -6.03
C ASP A 422 -21.36 -2.80 -6.03
N TYR A 423 -20.37 -3.10 -5.20
CA TYR A 423 -19.88 -4.46 -5.00
C TYR A 423 -20.98 -5.36 -4.42
N LEU A 424 -21.63 -4.92 -3.34
CA LEU A 424 -22.70 -5.69 -2.69
C LEU A 424 -23.89 -5.92 -3.61
N ASP A 425 -24.30 -4.93 -4.38
CA ASP A 425 -25.39 -5.07 -5.35
C ASP A 425 -25.12 -6.14 -6.41
N ARG A 426 -23.88 -6.19 -6.91
CA ARG A 426 -23.47 -7.21 -7.89
C ARG A 426 -23.43 -8.63 -7.33
N HIS A 427 -23.25 -8.76 -6.01
CA HIS A 427 -23.12 -10.04 -5.31
C HIS A 427 -24.31 -10.34 -4.38
N SER A 428 -25.45 -9.68 -4.61
CA SER A 428 -26.67 -9.79 -3.78
C SER A 428 -27.55 -11.02 -4.08
N LYS A 429 -27.08 -11.98 -4.89
CA LYS A 429 -27.83 -13.17 -5.27
C LYS A 429 -27.57 -14.35 -4.35
#